data_866225579c9e32295a05d5a99ec20496
#
_entry.id   866225579c9e32295a05d5a99ec20496
#
_cell.length_a   1.000
_cell.length_b   1.000
_cell.length_c   1.000
_cell.angle_alpha   90.00
_cell.angle_beta   90.00
_cell.angle_gamma   90.00
#
_symmetry.space_group_name_H-M   'P 1'
#
loop_
_entity.id
_entity.type
_entity.pdbx_description
1 polymer ?
#
loop_
_entity_poly.entity_id
_entity_poly.type
_entity_poly.pdbx_seq_one_letter_code
_entity_poly.pdbx_strand_id
1 'polypeptide(L)'
;MDQQQQGLDRNTLVGIVLISVIMGVWMIFFAPEPPTPEQRQAIADSLAALQPDSLDQGEPFLVDPAVEGTLAAPTDSAFAAATQGTAETVVVETETYIATLSTKGGTMLNFVLKEYNKAGEEATPVDLVSNTDDGALAVVFTPPSGRIVDSRSLFFQTTASTQDTIRVTDGPQQIAFDAPIGGGALRLAYTFEPEGHGVGFAVEEVNSNLLTRAGGYELLWDGGLPFDELDANDESINAGAYVRAGGEVEQIKLSKEPELNELITGTIEWTAVKNKYFVAAILPGEGLATEGAELDGLRIGEPGEAAFDDYYTTRLLIPRAATGEPNPYTLYLGPVDLSFLDDYDESLYEVVDYGFGAFMTRPLAKYVIAPVFRLFGTFIPSYGVVIILFAILIKILLYPLTKSAYRSTAKMRDLQPEMTALKEKYPDDPQKQQEQMMKLYRDRGVNPLGGCLPLLLQYPIIIALWRFFQNSILIRQESFLWANDLSAPDPVLHLPF
;
A
#
# COMPACT_ATOMS: atom_id res chain seq x y z
N MET A 1 -34.90 11.28 -38.71
CA MET A 1 -34.01 10.78 -37.65
C MET A 1 -33.17 11.95 -37.19
N ASP A 2 -33.78 12.79 -36.36
CA ASP A 2 -33.10 13.98 -35.81
C ASP A 2 -32.42 13.60 -34.51
N GLN A 3 -31.08 13.58 -34.52
CA GLN A 3 -30.27 13.53 -33.28
C GLN A 3 -30.34 14.92 -32.64
N GLN A 4 -31.17 15.06 -31.59
CA GLN A 4 -31.09 16.20 -30.71
C GLN A 4 -29.75 16.15 -29.95
N GLN A 5 -28.85 17.06 -30.31
CA GLN A 5 -27.72 17.44 -29.46
C GLN A 5 -28.29 17.99 -28.14
N GLN A 6 -28.25 17.17 -27.11
CA GLN A 6 -28.46 17.66 -25.73
C GLN A 6 -27.25 18.55 -25.37
N GLY A 7 -27.41 19.85 -25.56
CA GLY A 7 -26.50 20.83 -25.00
C GLY A 7 -26.48 20.70 -23.45
N LEU A 8 -25.30 20.78 -22.86
CA LEU A 8 -25.12 20.79 -21.40
C LEU A 8 -26.12 21.77 -20.77
N ASP A 9 -26.97 21.26 -19.88
CA ASP A 9 -27.95 22.07 -19.16
C ASP A 9 -27.23 23.18 -18.39
N ARG A 10 -27.71 24.40 -18.49
CA ARG A 10 -27.12 25.62 -17.89
C ARG A 10 -26.87 25.45 -16.39
N ASN A 11 -27.65 24.63 -15.71
CA ASN A 11 -27.48 24.31 -14.28
C ASN A 11 -26.25 23.42 -14.06
N THR A 12 -25.95 22.50 -14.97
CA THR A 12 -24.74 21.69 -14.97
C THR A 12 -23.52 22.55 -15.24
N LEU A 13 -23.62 23.53 -16.15
CA LEU A 13 -22.54 24.49 -16.43
C LEU A 13 -22.26 25.39 -15.21
N VAL A 14 -23.29 25.87 -14.52
CA VAL A 14 -23.16 26.65 -13.28
C VAL A 14 -22.55 25.80 -12.15
N GLY A 15 -22.94 24.52 -12.06
CA GLY A 15 -22.35 23.56 -11.10
C GLY A 15 -20.86 23.33 -11.38
N ILE A 16 -20.47 23.14 -12.61
CA ILE A 16 -19.06 22.97 -13.02
C ILE A 16 -18.27 24.25 -12.73
N VAL A 17 -18.79 25.42 -13.06
CA VAL A 17 -18.14 26.71 -12.76
C VAL A 17 -17.98 26.91 -11.25
N LEU A 18 -18.97 26.54 -10.46
CA LEU A 18 -18.94 26.69 -9.00
C LEU A 18 -17.92 25.72 -8.36
N ILE A 19 -17.84 24.48 -8.85
CA ILE A 19 -16.81 23.51 -8.48
C ILE A 19 -15.42 24.02 -8.89
N SER A 20 -15.29 24.58 -10.11
CA SER A 20 -14.02 25.15 -10.58
C SER A 20 -13.59 26.37 -9.76
N VAL A 21 -14.53 27.21 -9.33
CA VAL A 21 -14.25 28.35 -8.44
C VAL A 21 -13.83 27.87 -7.04
N ILE A 22 -14.49 26.85 -6.49
CA ILE A 22 -14.12 26.27 -5.20
C ILE A 22 -12.73 25.62 -5.29
N MET A 23 -12.45 24.88 -6.35
CA MET A 23 -11.11 24.31 -6.62
C MET A 23 -10.07 25.43 -6.83
N GLY A 24 -10.43 26.50 -7.55
CA GLY A 24 -9.54 27.64 -7.77
C GLY A 24 -9.21 28.39 -6.48
N VAL A 25 -10.20 28.63 -5.62
CA VAL A 25 -10.00 29.23 -4.30
C VAL A 25 -9.15 28.32 -3.42
N TRP A 26 -9.40 27.01 -3.46
CA TRP A 26 -8.61 26.03 -2.75
C TRP A 26 -7.16 26.00 -3.24
N MET A 27 -6.94 26.03 -4.57
CA MET A 27 -5.61 26.06 -5.17
C MET A 27 -4.81 27.32 -4.81
N ILE A 28 -5.51 28.46 -4.61
CA ILE A 28 -4.86 29.71 -4.18
C ILE A 28 -4.47 29.72 -2.72
N PHE A 29 -5.26 29.07 -1.84
CA PHE A 29 -5.05 29.12 -0.40
C PHE A 29 -4.32 27.90 0.19
N PHE A 30 -4.29 26.77 -0.53
CA PHE A 30 -3.77 25.50 -0.04
C PHE A 30 -2.81 24.79 -1.02
N ALA A 31 -2.55 25.33 -2.22
CA ALA A 31 -1.50 24.81 -3.07
C ALA A 31 -0.14 25.05 -2.42
N PRO A 32 0.76 24.06 -2.43
CA PRO A 32 2.15 24.31 -2.04
C PRO A 32 2.72 25.43 -2.90
N GLU A 33 3.49 26.31 -2.28
CA GLU A 33 4.11 27.43 -2.99
C GLU A 33 4.94 26.89 -4.16
N PRO A 34 4.75 27.40 -5.38
CA PRO A 34 5.56 26.98 -6.51
C PRO A 34 7.03 27.25 -6.19
N PRO A 35 7.95 26.35 -6.55
CA PRO A 35 9.36 26.49 -6.24
C PRO A 35 9.86 27.83 -6.73
N THR A 36 10.59 28.54 -5.87
CA THR A 36 11.15 29.86 -6.16
C THR A 36 12.07 29.80 -7.39
N PRO A 37 12.29 30.91 -8.10
CA PRO A 37 13.22 30.93 -9.24
C PRO A 37 14.61 30.37 -8.88
N GLU A 38 15.07 30.57 -7.65
CA GLU A 38 16.35 30.03 -7.15
C GLU A 38 16.28 28.50 -6.97
N GLN A 39 15.18 27.95 -6.48
CA GLN A 39 14.97 26.50 -6.37
C GLN A 39 14.85 25.83 -7.73
N ARG A 40 14.16 26.47 -8.71
CA ARG A 40 14.13 25.98 -10.10
C ARG A 40 15.51 26.00 -10.75
N GLN A 41 16.31 26.99 -10.44
CA GLN A 41 17.66 27.12 -10.97
C GLN A 41 18.58 26.09 -10.31
N ALA A 42 18.46 25.86 -9.02
CA ALA A 42 19.18 24.80 -8.30
C ALA A 42 18.80 23.37 -8.80
N ILE A 43 17.53 23.13 -9.10
CA ILE A 43 17.06 21.88 -9.72
C ILE A 43 17.59 21.76 -11.16
N ALA A 44 17.56 22.83 -11.94
CA ALA A 44 18.09 22.84 -13.30
C ALA A 44 19.62 22.67 -13.33
N ASP A 45 20.35 23.27 -12.38
CA ASP A 45 21.80 23.15 -12.24
C ASP A 45 22.19 21.75 -11.75
N SER A 46 21.40 21.13 -10.87
CA SER A 46 21.61 19.75 -10.43
C SER A 46 21.31 18.75 -11.56
N LEU A 47 20.27 18.98 -12.37
CA LEU A 47 19.97 18.20 -13.57
C LEU A 47 21.05 18.39 -14.67
N ALA A 48 21.60 19.59 -14.82
CA ALA A 48 22.69 19.86 -15.73
C ALA A 48 24.04 19.25 -15.28
N ALA A 49 24.25 19.16 -13.95
CA ALA A 49 25.42 18.49 -13.37
C ALA A 49 25.34 16.97 -13.47
N LEU A 50 24.15 16.40 -13.69
CA LEU A 50 23.90 14.97 -13.93
C LEU A 50 23.99 14.58 -15.40
N GLN A 51 24.33 15.49 -16.32
CA GLN A 51 24.69 15.11 -17.70
C GLN A 51 26.19 14.79 -17.74
N PRO A 52 26.58 13.51 -17.78
CA PRO A 52 27.97 13.14 -17.98
C PRO A 52 28.31 13.36 -19.45
N ASP A 53 29.35 14.18 -19.69
CA ASP A 53 30.08 14.14 -20.93
C ASP A 53 30.63 12.73 -21.14
N SER A 54 30.31 12.13 -22.28
CA SER A 54 30.74 10.80 -22.72
C SER A 54 30.21 9.59 -21.95
N LEU A 55 28.99 9.19 -22.27
CA LEU A 55 28.53 7.82 -22.09
C LEU A 55 29.15 6.93 -23.17
N ASP A 56 30.12 6.14 -22.78
CA ASP A 56 30.33 4.85 -23.38
C ASP A 56 29.08 4.02 -23.14
N GLN A 57 28.45 3.51 -24.21
CA GLN A 57 27.16 2.82 -24.17
C GLN A 57 27.32 1.48 -23.47
N GLY A 58 27.19 1.47 -22.16
CA GLY A 58 26.77 0.30 -21.40
C GLY A 58 25.24 0.24 -21.51
N GLU A 59 24.72 -0.79 -22.15
CA GLU A 59 23.28 -1.06 -22.20
C GLU A 59 22.74 -1.12 -20.75
N PRO A 60 21.54 -0.55 -20.45
CA PRO A 60 20.90 -0.76 -19.16
C PRO A 60 20.70 -2.28 -19.00
N PHE A 61 21.11 -2.79 -17.84
CA PHE A 61 20.87 -4.17 -17.44
C PHE A 61 19.35 -4.39 -17.30
N LEU A 62 18.70 -4.70 -18.39
CA LEU A 62 17.37 -5.27 -18.38
C LEU A 62 17.56 -6.75 -18.02
N VAL A 63 17.36 -7.10 -16.78
CA VAL A 63 17.12 -8.50 -16.41
C VAL A 63 15.74 -8.84 -16.98
N ASP A 64 15.74 -9.72 -17.98
CA ASP A 64 14.53 -10.25 -18.60
C ASP A 64 13.68 -10.95 -17.51
N PRO A 65 12.47 -10.48 -17.17
CA PRO A 65 11.65 -11.04 -16.10
C PRO A 65 11.10 -12.44 -16.43
N ALA A 66 11.36 -12.96 -17.61
CA ALA A 66 10.80 -14.23 -18.11
C ALA A 66 11.82 -15.37 -18.09
N VAL A 67 12.67 -15.49 -17.09
CA VAL A 67 13.42 -16.74 -16.89
C VAL A 67 12.78 -17.53 -15.75
N GLU A 68 11.73 -18.27 -16.06
CA GLU A 68 11.42 -19.56 -15.40
C GLU A 68 12.60 -20.52 -15.64
N GLY A 69 13.69 -20.29 -14.97
CA GLY A 69 14.86 -21.14 -14.98
C GLY A 69 15.30 -21.35 -13.55
N THR A 70 15.39 -22.59 -13.14
CA THR A 70 16.11 -23.01 -11.93
C THR A 70 17.31 -22.07 -11.75
N LEU A 71 17.36 -21.33 -10.63
CA LEU A 71 18.44 -20.40 -10.32
C LEU A 71 19.77 -21.10 -10.52
N ALA A 72 20.51 -20.71 -11.55
CA ALA A 72 21.75 -21.39 -11.93
C ALA A 72 22.83 -21.11 -10.89
N ALA A 73 23.43 -22.16 -10.36
CA ALA A 73 24.54 -22.03 -9.42
C ALA A 73 25.70 -21.18 -10.03
N PRO A 74 26.27 -20.23 -9.25
CA PRO A 74 27.39 -19.44 -9.71
C PRO A 74 28.58 -20.33 -10.08
N THR A 75 29.18 -20.05 -11.22
CA THR A 75 30.38 -20.81 -11.71
C THR A 75 31.70 -20.23 -11.23
N ASP A 76 31.68 -19.11 -10.50
CA ASP A 76 32.90 -18.51 -9.93
C ASP A 76 33.42 -19.38 -8.78
N SER A 77 34.71 -19.61 -8.74
CA SER A 77 35.38 -20.39 -7.71
C SER A 77 35.21 -19.83 -6.28
N ALA A 78 34.91 -18.52 -6.17
CA ALA A 78 34.62 -17.88 -4.88
C ALA A 78 33.36 -18.43 -4.20
N PHE A 79 32.45 -18.99 -4.97
CA PHE A 79 31.18 -19.56 -4.47
C PHE A 79 31.16 -21.08 -4.42
N ALA A 80 32.25 -21.76 -4.85
CA ALA A 80 32.26 -23.22 -4.98
C ALA A 80 31.86 -23.95 -3.70
N ALA A 81 32.18 -23.42 -2.53
CA ALA A 81 31.81 -23.99 -1.24
C ALA A 81 30.34 -23.75 -0.89
N ALA A 82 29.71 -22.69 -1.44
CA ALA A 82 28.31 -22.36 -1.19
C ALA A 82 27.34 -22.88 -2.26
N THR A 83 27.83 -23.49 -3.35
CA THR A 83 26.96 -24.03 -4.42
C THR A 83 26.54 -25.49 -4.19
N GLN A 84 27.04 -26.13 -3.14
CA GLN A 84 26.72 -27.52 -2.80
C GLN A 84 26.24 -27.62 -1.36
N GLY A 85 25.12 -28.29 -1.16
CA GLY A 85 24.53 -28.47 0.17
C GLY A 85 23.20 -29.21 0.10
N THR A 86 22.63 -29.46 1.26
CA THR A 86 21.26 -29.96 1.40
C THR A 86 20.42 -28.84 2.02
N ALA A 87 19.27 -28.56 1.43
CA ALA A 87 18.34 -27.61 2.01
C ALA A 87 17.74 -28.17 3.30
N GLU A 88 17.91 -27.42 4.38
CA GLU A 88 17.28 -27.69 5.68
C GLU A 88 16.42 -26.49 6.05
N THR A 89 15.44 -26.70 6.91
CA THR A 89 14.54 -25.63 7.35
C THR A 89 14.71 -25.35 8.84
N VAL A 90 14.60 -24.07 9.19
CA VAL A 90 14.56 -23.59 10.57
C VAL A 90 13.18 -22.98 10.82
N VAL A 91 12.44 -23.53 11.78
CA VAL A 91 11.09 -23.05 12.13
C VAL A 91 11.17 -22.18 13.38
N VAL A 92 10.64 -20.97 13.29
CA VAL A 92 10.58 -20.00 14.38
C VAL A 92 9.12 -19.69 14.68
N GLU A 93 8.75 -19.83 15.96
CA GLU A 93 7.40 -19.56 16.45
C GLU A 93 7.42 -18.40 17.44
N THR A 94 6.67 -17.34 17.15
CA THR A 94 6.41 -16.22 18.04
C THR A 94 4.97 -16.26 18.56
N GLU A 95 4.52 -15.24 19.26
CA GLU A 95 3.12 -15.14 19.69
C GLU A 95 2.17 -14.95 18.49
N THR A 96 2.57 -14.18 17.48
CA THR A 96 1.73 -13.71 16.38
C THR A 96 1.88 -14.50 15.07
N TYR A 97 3.04 -15.14 14.82
CA TYR A 97 3.31 -15.85 13.57
C TYR A 97 4.22 -17.07 13.74
N ILE A 98 4.30 -17.88 12.67
CA ILE A 98 5.29 -18.94 12.48
C ILE A 98 6.05 -18.65 11.18
N ALA A 99 7.38 -18.45 11.28
CA ALA A 99 8.25 -18.27 10.14
C ALA A 99 9.05 -19.54 9.85
N THR A 100 9.16 -19.91 8.57
CA THR A 100 10.02 -21.00 8.11
C THR A 100 11.12 -20.44 7.23
N LEU A 101 12.36 -20.60 7.66
CA LEU A 101 13.54 -20.17 6.93
C LEU A 101 14.25 -21.38 6.30
N SER A 102 14.94 -21.18 5.18
CA SER A 102 15.69 -22.21 4.48
C SER A 102 17.20 -21.93 4.52
N THR A 103 17.99 -22.99 4.72
CA THR A 103 19.45 -22.93 4.52
C THR A 103 19.83 -22.80 3.04
N LYS A 104 18.97 -23.21 2.09
CA LYS A 104 19.10 -22.83 0.69
C LYS A 104 18.58 -21.41 0.53
N GLY A 105 19.44 -20.49 0.18
CA GLY A 105 19.11 -19.07 0.03
C GLY A 105 19.25 -18.22 1.28
N GLY A 106 19.25 -18.82 2.48
CA GLY A 106 19.11 -18.05 3.72
C GLY A 106 17.80 -17.24 3.75
N THR A 107 16.77 -17.71 3.07
CA THR A 107 15.54 -17.00 2.75
C THR A 107 14.34 -17.46 3.58
N MET A 108 13.25 -16.71 3.54
CA MET A 108 11.97 -17.04 4.17
C MET A 108 11.09 -17.78 3.17
N LEU A 109 10.66 -19.01 3.53
CA LEU A 109 9.78 -19.85 2.71
C LEU A 109 8.31 -19.66 3.08
N ASN A 110 8.01 -19.47 4.37
CA ASN A 110 6.65 -19.24 4.86
C ASN A 110 6.68 -18.19 5.97
N PHE A 111 5.60 -17.42 6.04
CA PHE A 111 5.30 -16.53 7.16
C PHE A 111 3.81 -16.61 7.48
N VAL A 112 3.47 -17.52 8.36
CA VAL A 112 2.09 -17.92 8.69
C VAL A 112 1.58 -17.11 9.87
N LEU A 113 0.55 -16.29 9.65
CA LEU A 113 -0.10 -15.49 10.68
C LEU A 113 -1.06 -16.37 11.51
N LYS A 114 -0.93 -16.38 12.84
CA LYS A 114 -1.73 -17.23 13.72
C LYS A 114 -3.16 -16.75 13.93
N GLU A 115 -3.41 -15.46 13.79
CA GLU A 115 -4.70 -14.84 14.09
C GLU A 115 -5.59 -14.68 12.83
N TYR A 116 -5.06 -14.95 11.63
CA TYR A 116 -5.76 -14.69 10.38
C TYR A 116 -5.87 -15.96 9.53
N ASN A 117 -7.08 -16.28 9.07
CA ASN A 117 -7.34 -17.40 8.18
C ASN A 117 -7.65 -16.93 6.76
N LYS A 118 -7.47 -17.82 5.77
CA LYS A 118 -7.89 -17.59 4.39
C LYS A 118 -9.41 -17.48 4.31
N ALA A 119 -9.91 -16.67 3.38
CA ALA A 119 -11.35 -16.52 3.22
C ALA A 119 -11.96 -17.80 2.62
N GLY A 120 -13.11 -18.24 3.18
CA GLY A 120 -13.81 -19.44 2.72
C GLY A 120 -13.21 -20.77 3.15
N GLU A 121 -12.05 -20.79 3.75
CA GLU A 121 -11.38 -21.97 4.28
C GLU A 121 -11.28 -21.88 5.80
N GLU A 122 -12.21 -22.53 6.53
CA GLU A 122 -12.13 -22.60 7.98
C GLU A 122 -10.83 -23.28 8.42
N ALA A 123 -10.08 -22.60 9.30
CA ALA A 123 -8.84 -23.05 9.93
C ALA A 123 -7.61 -23.20 9.01
N THR A 124 -7.59 -22.59 7.82
CA THR A 124 -6.36 -22.47 7.04
C THR A 124 -5.72 -21.10 7.27
N PRO A 125 -4.60 -21.03 8.01
CA PRO A 125 -3.95 -19.74 8.31
C PRO A 125 -3.44 -19.04 7.03
N VAL A 126 -3.40 -17.72 7.06
CA VAL A 126 -2.79 -16.89 6.01
C VAL A 126 -1.27 -17.06 6.05
N ASP A 127 -0.68 -17.38 4.91
CA ASP A 127 0.77 -17.41 4.69
C ASP A 127 1.18 -16.33 3.68
N LEU A 128 1.95 -15.36 4.13
CA LEU A 128 2.33 -14.18 3.33
C LEU A 128 3.44 -14.45 2.31
N VAL A 129 4.03 -15.63 2.27
CA VAL A 129 5.21 -15.95 1.43
C VAL A 129 4.95 -17.10 0.46
N SER A 130 3.75 -17.67 0.42
CA SER A 130 3.45 -18.90 -0.32
C SER A 130 3.51 -18.78 -1.86
N ASN A 131 3.71 -17.58 -2.42
CA ASN A 131 3.74 -17.38 -3.89
C ASN A 131 5.07 -17.79 -4.55
N THR A 132 6.10 -18.15 -3.80
CA THR A 132 7.41 -18.52 -4.36
C THR A 132 7.95 -19.79 -3.72
N ASP A 133 8.34 -20.76 -4.55
CA ASP A 133 8.95 -22.02 -4.07
C ASP A 133 10.37 -21.83 -3.53
N ASP A 134 11.09 -20.82 -4.03
CA ASP A 134 12.48 -20.52 -3.66
C ASP A 134 12.61 -19.45 -2.56
N GLY A 135 11.48 -18.94 -2.02
CA GLY A 135 11.41 -17.91 -0.98
C GLY A 135 11.39 -16.48 -1.51
N ALA A 136 10.75 -15.58 -0.75
CA ALA A 136 10.48 -14.20 -1.19
C ALA A 136 11.67 -13.26 -1.05
N LEU A 137 12.50 -13.42 -0.01
CA LEU A 137 13.61 -12.50 0.28
C LEU A 137 14.92 -12.99 -0.33
N ALA A 138 15.60 -12.13 -1.08
CA ALA A 138 16.91 -12.44 -1.66
C ALA A 138 17.85 -11.24 -1.65
N VAL A 139 19.16 -11.55 -1.57
CA VAL A 139 20.25 -10.60 -1.82
C VAL A 139 20.83 -10.89 -3.20
N VAL A 140 20.73 -9.92 -4.10
CA VAL A 140 21.21 -10.05 -5.49
C VAL A 140 22.37 -9.10 -5.71
N PHE A 141 23.46 -9.56 -6.31
CA PHE A 141 24.64 -8.74 -6.58
C PHE A 141 25.45 -9.25 -7.77
N THR A 142 26.25 -8.37 -8.35
CA THR A 142 27.11 -8.70 -9.49
C THR A 142 28.58 -8.65 -9.04
N PRO A 143 29.21 -9.80 -8.75
CA PRO A 143 30.62 -9.84 -8.38
C PRO A 143 31.53 -9.41 -9.55
N PRO A 144 32.83 -9.12 -9.31
CA PRO A 144 33.76 -8.71 -10.37
C PRO A 144 33.91 -9.69 -11.55
N SER A 145 33.44 -10.93 -11.39
CA SER A 145 33.35 -11.91 -12.48
C SER A 145 32.26 -11.58 -13.52
N GLY A 146 31.36 -10.60 -13.25
CA GLY A 146 30.37 -10.10 -14.16
C GLY A 146 29.10 -10.96 -14.26
N ARG A 147 28.96 -11.99 -13.42
CA ARG A 147 27.72 -12.82 -13.36
C ARG A 147 26.88 -12.43 -12.17
N ILE A 148 25.60 -12.21 -12.38
CA ILE A 148 24.62 -11.96 -11.32
C ILE A 148 24.54 -13.21 -10.42
N VAL A 149 24.60 -12.98 -9.12
CA VAL A 149 24.40 -14.00 -8.08
C VAL A 149 23.18 -13.62 -7.27
N ASP A 150 22.22 -14.54 -7.24
CA ASP A 150 21.08 -14.50 -6.34
C ASP A 150 21.38 -15.42 -5.14
N SER A 151 21.22 -14.91 -3.93
CA SER A 151 21.48 -15.65 -2.70
C SER A 151 20.69 -16.96 -2.62
N ARG A 152 19.50 -17.04 -3.25
CA ARG A 152 18.66 -18.23 -3.30
C ARG A 152 19.33 -19.42 -4.02
N SER A 153 20.35 -19.16 -4.83
CA SER A 153 21.18 -20.20 -5.47
C SER A 153 22.29 -20.76 -4.56
N LEU A 154 22.49 -20.16 -3.38
CA LEU A 154 23.56 -20.52 -2.45
C LEU A 154 23.03 -21.35 -1.27
N PHE A 155 23.89 -22.19 -0.72
CA PHE A 155 23.64 -22.91 0.53
C PHE A 155 24.36 -22.23 1.68
N PHE A 156 23.61 -21.94 2.71
CA PHE A 156 24.06 -21.31 3.93
C PHE A 156 24.16 -22.33 5.06
N GLN A 157 25.07 -22.08 5.97
CA GLN A 157 25.21 -22.83 7.22
C GLN A 157 24.59 -22.03 8.35
N THR A 158 23.97 -22.73 9.28
CA THR A 158 23.41 -22.12 10.49
C THR A 158 23.74 -22.96 11.73
N THR A 159 23.81 -22.32 12.86
CA THR A 159 23.93 -22.99 14.18
C THR A 159 22.57 -23.20 14.85
N ALA A 160 21.49 -22.67 14.25
CA ALA A 160 20.15 -22.86 14.73
C ALA A 160 19.68 -24.32 14.55
N SER A 161 18.76 -24.77 15.40
CA SER A 161 18.19 -26.10 15.29
C SER A 161 17.36 -26.20 14.01
N THR A 162 17.60 -27.23 13.21
CA THR A 162 16.81 -27.58 12.00
C THR A 162 15.82 -28.72 12.29
N GLN A 163 15.78 -29.26 13.52
CA GLN A 163 14.93 -30.36 13.92
C GLN A 163 13.78 -29.93 14.84
N ASP A 164 14.01 -28.87 15.63
CA ASP A 164 13.07 -28.38 16.63
C ASP A 164 12.59 -26.97 16.30
N THR A 165 11.32 -26.69 16.59
CA THR A 165 10.78 -25.33 16.52
C THR A 165 11.41 -24.42 17.58
N ILE A 166 11.99 -23.31 17.17
CA ILE A 166 12.54 -22.28 18.04
C ILE A 166 11.39 -21.38 18.50
N ARG A 167 11.06 -21.43 19.80
CA ARG A 167 10.03 -20.57 20.37
C ARG A 167 10.65 -19.31 20.96
N VAL A 168 10.16 -18.16 20.51
CA VAL A 168 10.61 -16.83 20.94
C VAL A 168 9.59 -16.29 21.95
N THR A 169 9.95 -16.34 23.27
CA THR A 169 9.05 -15.98 24.38
C THR A 169 9.64 -14.96 25.33
N ASP A 170 10.94 -15.04 25.61
CA ASP A 170 11.58 -14.29 26.71
C ASP A 170 12.44 -13.11 26.24
N GLY A 171 12.42 -12.80 24.96
CA GLY A 171 13.19 -11.71 24.35
C GLY A 171 13.65 -12.02 22.92
N PRO A 172 14.34 -11.08 22.28
CA PRO A 172 14.74 -11.23 20.87
C PRO A 172 15.63 -12.46 20.67
N GLN A 173 15.37 -13.19 19.58
CA GLN A 173 16.16 -14.35 19.15
C GLN A 173 16.75 -14.08 17.78
N GLN A 174 18.09 -14.10 17.69
CA GLN A 174 18.78 -13.96 16.40
C GLN A 174 19.15 -15.33 15.83
N ILE A 175 18.93 -15.48 14.50
CA ILE A 175 19.30 -16.64 13.69
C ILE A 175 20.13 -16.14 12.52
N ALA A 176 21.38 -16.63 12.42
CA ALA A 176 22.28 -16.28 11.33
C ALA A 176 22.47 -17.44 10.37
N PHE A 177 22.57 -17.09 9.09
CA PHE A 177 22.87 -17.96 7.97
C PHE A 177 24.14 -17.46 7.30
N ASP A 178 25.17 -18.29 7.21
CA ASP A 178 26.49 -17.95 6.67
C ASP A 178 26.77 -18.75 5.39
N ALA A 179 26.87 -18.08 4.24
CA ALA A 179 27.35 -18.68 3.00
C ALA A 179 28.86 -18.45 2.87
N PRO A 180 29.69 -19.50 2.77
CA PRO A 180 31.12 -19.35 2.60
C PRO A 180 31.44 -18.79 1.22
N ILE A 181 32.06 -17.58 1.17
CA ILE A 181 32.43 -16.89 -0.07
C ILE A 181 33.80 -16.26 0.02
N GLY A 182 34.64 -16.48 -0.99
CA GLY A 182 35.92 -15.75 -1.18
C GLY A 182 36.90 -15.73 0.01
N GLY A 183 36.83 -16.74 0.90
CA GLY A 183 37.66 -16.82 2.11
C GLY A 183 37.01 -16.20 3.36
N GLY A 184 35.83 -15.64 3.26
CA GLY A 184 34.96 -15.17 4.33
C GLY A 184 33.54 -15.75 4.19
N ALA A 185 32.54 -15.00 4.57
CA ALA A 185 31.13 -15.39 4.44
C ALA A 185 30.24 -14.18 4.10
N LEU A 186 29.15 -14.45 3.37
CA LEU A 186 27.97 -13.63 3.33
C LEU A 186 27.05 -14.09 4.46
N ARG A 187 26.75 -13.23 5.40
CA ARG A 187 25.85 -13.50 6.52
C ARG A 187 24.52 -12.81 6.30
N LEU A 188 23.44 -13.58 6.43
CA LEU A 188 22.06 -13.10 6.53
C LEU A 188 21.58 -13.40 7.95
N ALA A 189 21.25 -12.37 8.73
CA ALA A 189 20.84 -12.53 10.12
C ALA A 189 19.41 -12.02 10.30
N TYR A 190 18.54 -12.89 10.87
CA TYR A 190 17.17 -12.59 11.22
C TYR A 190 17.07 -12.43 12.73
N THR A 191 16.37 -11.40 13.19
CA THR A 191 16.08 -11.18 14.62
C THR A 191 14.58 -11.18 14.82
N PHE A 192 14.09 -12.11 15.59
CA PHE A 192 12.68 -12.31 15.89
C PHE A 192 12.37 -11.79 17.29
N GLU A 193 11.32 -10.96 17.38
CA GLU A 193 10.78 -10.48 18.65
C GLU A 193 9.64 -11.40 19.12
N PRO A 194 9.36 -11.51 20.43
CA PRO A 194 8.26 -12.31 20.96
C PRO A 194 6.89 -11.87 20.44
N GLU A 195 6.69 -10.57 20.32
CA GLU A 195 5.43 -9.92 19.92
C GLU A 195 5.59 -9.09 18.65
N GLY A 196 4.45 -8.72 18.02
CA GLY A 196 4.42 -7.88 16.83
C GLY A 196 4.60 -8.66 15.52
N HIS A 197 4.76 -7.94 14.41
CA HIS A 197 4.85 -8.47 13.05
C HIS A 197 6.17 -8.11 12.35
N GLY A 198 7.12 -7.55 13.09
CA GLY A 198 8.42 -7.16 12.58
C GLY A 198 9.46 -8.25 12.74
N VAL A 199 10.36 -8.33 11.77
CA VAL A 199 11.55 -9.16 11.80
C VAL A 199 12.74 -8.28 11.48
N GLY A 200 13.68 -8.17 12.41
CA GLY A 200 14.97 -7.55 12.12
C GLY A 200 15.72 -8.39 11.08
N PHE A 201 16.30 -7.76 10.08
CA PHE A 201 17.10 -8.42 9.07
C PHE A 201 18.42 -7.67 8.86
N ALA A 202 19.51 -8.38 8.65
CA ALA A 202 20.80 -7.75 8.38
C ALA A 202 21.59 -8.54 7.34
N VAL A 203 22.24 -7.79 6.44
CA VAL A 203 23.20 -8.31 5.47
C VAL A 203 24.60 -7.89 5.89
N GLU A 204 25.51 -8.84 6.07
CA GLU A 204 26.87 -8.59 6.56
C GLU A 204 27.90 -9.35 5.73
N GLU A 205 29.03 -8.71 5.43
CA GLU A 205 30.22 -9.37 4.90
C GLU A 205 31.19 -9.71 6.05
N VAL A 206 31.34 -10.97 6.33
CA VAL A 206 32.25 -11.45 7.38
C VAL A 206 33.58 -11.86 6.77
N ASN A 207 34.66 -11.13 7.06
CA ASN A 207 36.00 -11.36 6.49
C ASN A 207 36.04 -11.44 4.95
N SER A 208 35.09 -10.77 4.29
CA SER A 208 34.96 -10.68 2.83
C SER A 208 34.84 -9.21 2.41
N ASN A 209 35.06 -8.95 1.14
CA ASN A 209 34.78 -7.64 0.52
C ASN A 209 34.09 -7.82 -0.84
N LEU A 210 33.33 -8.89 -0.99
CA LEU A 210 32.74 -9.26 -2.26
C LEU A 210 31.64 -8.27 -2.67
N LEU A 211 30.70 -7.94 -1.77
CA LEU A 211 29.65 -6.96 -2.01
C LEU A 211 30.23 -5.57 -2.25
N THR A 212 31.24 -5.20 -1.43
CA THR A 212 31.97 -3.93 -1.60
C THR A 212 32.63 -3.84 -2.98
N ARG A 213 33.21 -4.94 -3.48
CA ARG A 213 33.82 -5.01 -4.81
C ARG A 213 32.82 -5.11 -5.93
N ALA A 214 31.64 -5.64 -5.66
CA ALA A 214 30.51 -5.67 -6.57
C ALA A 214 29.90 -4.28 -6.83
N GLY A 215 30.20 -3.32 -5.96
CA GLY A 215 29.65 -1.96 -6.06
C GLY A 215 28.35 -1.76 -5.28
N GLY A 216 27.85 -2.80 -4.62
CA GLY A 216 26.60 -2.82 -3.86
C GLY A 216 25.84 -4.12 -4.05
N TYR A 217 24.59 -4.12 -3.66
CA TYR A 217 23.66 -5.23 -3.83
C TYR A 217 22.21 -4.73 -3.89
N GLU A 218 21.32 -5.60 -4.30
CA GLU A 218 19.89 -5.38 -4.30
C GLU A 218 19.26 -6.28 -3.22
N LEU A 219 18.36 -5.73 -2.43
CA LEU A 219 17.52 -6.50 -1.53
C LEU A 219 16.15 -6.68 -2.19
N LEU A 220 15.84 -7.91 -2.54
CA LEU A 220 14.67 -8.30 -3.32
C LEU A 220 13.58 -8.87 -2.41
N TRP A 221 12.36 -8.41 -2.59
CA TRP A 221 11.15 -9.14 -2.19
C TRP A 221 10.42 -9.59 -3.45
N ASP A 222 10.26 -10.88 -3.62
CA ASP A 222 9.76 -11.52 -4.84
C ASP A 222 8.39 -12.18 -4.63
N GLY A 223 7.55 -12.22 -5.66
CA GLY A 223 6.30 -12.95 -5.70
C GLY A 223 5.08 -12.23 -5.09
N GLY A 224 5.27 -11.04 -4.52
CA GLY A 224 4.18 -10.28 -3.90
C GLY A 224 3.62 -10.93 -2.64
N LEU A 225 2.31 -10.86 -2.48
CA LEU A 225 1.54 -11.55 -1.45
C LEU A 225 0.43 -12.37 -2.12
N PRO A 226 0.14 -13.60 -1.66
CA PRO A 226 -0.91 -14.43 -2.24
C PRO A 226 -2.28 -13.78 -2.08
N PHE A 227 -3.19 -14.10 -2.99
CA PHE A 227 -4.60 -13.74 -2.89
C PHE A 227 -5.32 -14.77 -2.02
N ASP A 228 -5.82 -14.31 -0.88
CA ASP A 228 -6.44 -15.15 0.15
C ASP A 228 -7.93 -14.82 0.39
N GLU A 229 -8.53 -13.92 -0.44
CA GLU A 229 -9.91 -13.50 -0.33
C GLU A 229 -10.82 -14.24 -1.34
N LEU A 230 -12.14 -14.22 -1.08
CA LEU A 230 -13.14 -14.90 -1.95
C LEU A 230 -13.24 -14.27 -3.35
N ASP A 231 -12.93 -13.00 -3.48
CA ASP A 231 -12.95 -12.25 -4.74
C ASP A 231 -11.54 -11.77 -5.10
N ALA A 232 -10.85 -12.57 -5.91
CA ALA A 232 -9.51 -12.26 -6.39
C ALA A 232 -9.46 -10.95 -7.21
N ASN A 233 -10.57 -10.55 -7.88
CA ASN A 233 -10.60 -9.28 -8.62
C ASN A 233 -10.62 -8.08 -7.66
N ASP A 234 -11.37 -8.17 -6.55
CA ASP A 234 -11.38 -7.12 -5.53
C ASP A 234 -10.02 -7.06 -4.82
N GLU A 235 -9.37 -8.18 -4.62
CA GLU A 235 -8.02 -8.24 -4.05
C GLU A 235 -6.98 -7.60 -4.99
N SER A 236 -7.00 -7.93 -6.28
CA SER A 236 -6.14 -7.36 -7.31
C SER A 236 -6.25 -5.82 -7.40
N ILE A 237 -7.47 -5.26 -7.32
CA ILE A 237 -7.67 -3.80 -7.34
C ILE A 237 -6.93 -3.12 -6.16
N ASN A 238 -6.76 -3.82 -5.05
CA ASN A 238 -6.12 -3.32 -3.84
C ASN A 238 -4.65 -3.74 -3.73
N ALA A 239 -4.20 -4.68 -4.55
CA ALA A 239 -2.82 -5.14 -4.60
C ALA A 239 -1.90 -4.14 -5.33
N GLY A 240 -0.60 -4.21 -5.04
CA GLY A 240 0.39 -3.36 -5.70
C GLY A 240 1.77 -3.42 -5.04
N ALA A 241 2.76 -2.88 -5.75
CA ALA A 241 4.06 -2.58 -5.21
C ALA A 241 4.19 -1.07 -4.97
N TYR A 242 4.84 -0.71 -3.88
CA TYR A 242 4.91 0.63 -3.33
C TYR A 242 6.35 0.97 -2.94
N VAL A 243 6.70 2.24 -3.06
CA VAL A 243 7.95 2.79 -2.56
C VAL A 243 7.69 4.17 -1.98
N ARG A 244 8.35 4.49 -0.87
CA ARG A 244 8.43 5.85 -0.36
C ARG A 244 9.82 6.40 -0.61
N ALA A 245 9.88 7.49 -1.38
CA ALA A 245 11.10 8.17 -1.75
C ALA A 245 10.94 9.68 -1.58
N GLY A 246 11.85 10.32 -0.85
CA GLY A 246 11.84 11.77 -0.66
C GLY A 246 10.56 12.33 -0.03
N GLY A 247 9.87 11.55 0.81
CA GLY A 247 8.63 11.93 1.48
C GLY A 247 7.36 11.72 0.66
N GLU A 248 7.43 11.18 -0.56
CA GLU A 248 6.28 10.86 -1.40
C GLU A 248 6.19 9.36 -1.65
N VAL A 249 4.97 8.84 -1.79
CA VAL A 249 4.72 7.43 -2.10
C VAL A 249 4.40 7.29 -3.57
N GLU A 250 5.20 6.48 -4.27
CA GLU A 250 4.97 6.02 -5.63
C GLU A 250 4.51 4.56 -5.60
N GLN A 251 3.71 4.16 -6.60
CA GLN A 251 3.13 2.82 -6.64
C GLN A 251 2.87 2.34 -8.06
N ILE A 252 3.01 1.05 -8.27
CA ILE A 252 2.51 0.38 -9.46
C ILE A 252 1.33 -0.53 -9.10
N LYS A 253 0.31 -0.55 -9.96
CA LYS A 253 -0.84 -1.44 -9.86
C LYS A 253 -1.21 -1.96 -11.25
N LEU A 254 -1.31 -3.27 -11.36
CA LEU A 254 -1.75 -3.91 -12.59
C LEU A 254 -3.25 -3.65 -12.78
N SER A 255 -3.61 -2.99 -13.88
CA SER A 255 -5.01 -2.70 -14.22
C SER A 255 -5.35 -3.15 -15.63
N LYS A 256 -4.81 -2.46 -16.63
CA LYS A 256 -5.02 -2.77 -18.06
C LYS A 256 -3.81 -3.44 -18.68
N GLU A 257 -2.63 -3.13 -18.18
CA GLU A 257 -1.37 -3.70 -18.63
C GLU A 257 -1.06 -4.90 -17.74
N PRO A 258 -0.73 -6.07 -18.34
CA PRO A 258 -0.43 -7.27 -17.58
C PRO A 258 0.98 -7.26 -16.97
N GLU A 259 1.81 -6.31 -17.39
CA GLU A 259 3.20 -6.16 -16.94
C GLU A 259 3.53 -4.69 -16.77
N LEU A 260 4.15 -4.34 -15.66
CA LEU A 260 4.65 -2.99 -15.34
C LEU A 260 6.02 -3.10 -14.69
N ASN A 261 6.91 -2.17 -15.06
CA ASN A 261 8.21 -2.00 -14.42
C ASN A 261 8.45 -0.49 -14.24
N GLU A 262 8.89 -0.09 -13.04
CA GLU A 262 9.19 1.30 -12.72
C GLU A 262 10.44 1.38 -11.84
N LEU A 263 11.40 2.21 -12.24
CA LEU A 263 12.62 2.50 -11.48
C LEU A 263 12.50 3.90 -10.84
N ILE A 264 12.51 3.92 -9.53
CA ILE A 264 12.48 5.13 -8.71
C ILE A 264 13.89 5.37 -8.15
N THR A 265 14.48 6.52 -8.45
CA THR A 265 15.82 6.89 -8.01
C THR A 265 15.79 7.84 -6.82
N GLY A 266 16.73 7.70 -5.90
CA GLY A 266 16.85 8.56 -4.73
C GLY A 266 16.94 7.80 -3.41
N THR A 267 16.81 8.54 -2.31
CA THR A 267 16.80 7.92 -0.97
C THR A 267 15.45 7.26 -0.71
N ILE A 268 15.47 5.98 -0.48
CA ILE A 268 14.29 5.17 -0.19
C ILE A 268 14.09 5.06 1.31
N GLU A 269 12.90 5.40 1.77
CA GLU A 269 12.50 5.27 3.17
C GLU A 269 11.97 3.86 3.46
N TRP A 270 11.16 3.32 2.54
CA TRP A 270 10.72 1.93 2.55
C TRP A 270 10.23 1.48 1.18
N THR A 271 10.24 0.16 0.95
CA THR A 271 9.53 -0.50 -0.16
C THR A 271 8.53 -1.49 0.40
N ALA A 272 7.43 -1.75 -0.31
CA ALA A 272 6.42 -2.67 0.15
C ALA A 272 5.66 -3.32 -1.00
N VAL A 273 5.22 -4.56 -0.80
CA VAL A 273 4.18 -5.21 -1.59
C VAL A 273 2.95 -5.42 -0.72
N LYS A 274 1.78 -5.26 -1.30
CA LYS A 274 0.53 -5.27 -0.54
C LYS A 274 -0.56 -5.95 -1.36
N ASN A 275 -1.39 -6.77 -0.69
CA ASN A 275 -2.72 -7.14 -1.16
C ASN A 275 -3.81 -6.32 -0.44
N LYS A 276 -5.04 -6.78 -0.36
CA LYS A 276 -6.13 -6.01 0.25
C LYS A 276 -5.92 -5.73 1.74
N TYR A 277 -5.51 -6.75 2.50
CA TYR A 277 -5.47 -6.69 3.97
C TYR A 277 -4.08 -6.84 4.58
N PHE A 278 -3.11 -7.29 3.81
CA PHE A 278 -1.76 -7.55 4.29
C PHE A 278 -0.70 -6.80 3.50
N VAL A 279 0.43 -6.59 4.13
CA VAL A 279 1.59 -5.92 3.54
C VAL A 279 2.88 -6.59 3.99
N ALA A 280 3.82 -6.75 3.06
CA ALA A 280 5.22 -7.03 3.35
C ALA A 280 6.03 -5.80 2.95
N ALA A 281 6.75 -5.23 3.91
CA ALA A 281 7.55 -4.03 3.72
C ALA A 281 9.00 -4.24 4.16
N ILE A 282 9.92 -3.59 3.44
CA ILE A 282 11.34 -3.53 3.76
C ILE A 282 11.67 -2.08 4.12
N LEU A 283 12.08 -1.86 5.37
CA LEU A 283 12.50 -0.56 5.88
C LEU A 283 14.03 -0.59 6.10
N PRO A 284 14.80 0.20 5.36
CA PRO A 284 16.23 0.37 5.62
C PRO A 284 16.46 0.93 7.02
N GLY A 285 17.48 0.42 7.71
CA GLY A 285 17.86 0.94 9.03
C GLY A 285 18.34 2.39 8.96
N GLU A 286 18.29 3.09 10.10
CA GLU A 286 18.65 4.49 10.19
C GLU A 286 20.09 4.74 9.69
N GLY A 287 20.23 5.66 8.75
CA GLY A 287 21.51 6.03 8.16
C GLY A 287 22.03 5.09 7.07
N LEU A 288 21.31 4.03 6.72
CA LEU A 288 21.64 3.18 5.58
C LEU A 288 21.37 3.93 4.27
N ALA A 289 22.43 4.06 3.44
CA ALA A 289 22.29 4.69 2.13
C ALA A 289 21.54 3.77 1.17
N THR A 290 20.64 4.35 0.38
CA THR A 290 19.92 3.71 -0.72
C THR A 290 20.11 4.54 -2.00
N GLU A 291 20.07 3.94 -3.19
CA GLU A 291 20.17 4.66 -4.48
C GLU A 291 18.85 4.72 -5.23
N GLY A 292 17.91 3.86 -4.86
CA GLY A 292 16.62 3.76 -5.51
C GLY A 292 15.92 2.45 -5.19
N ALA A 293 14.80 2.24 -5.85
CA ALA A 293 14.07 0.98 -5.85
C ALA A 293 13.46 0.71 -7.23
N GLU A 294 13.41 -0.55 -7.61
CA GLU A 294 12.68 -1.02 -8.78
C GLU A 294 11.42 -1.74 -8.33
N LEU A 295 10.31 -1.42 -8.98
CA LEU A 295 9.01 -2.04 -8.76
C LEU A 295 8.60 -2.79 -10.01
N ASP A 296 8.33 -4.08 -9.89
CA ASP A 296 7.85 -4.94 -10.98
C ASP A 296 6.46 -5.47 -10.67
N GLY A 297 5.62 -5.60 -11.69
CA GLY A 297 4.30 -6.23 -11.61
C GLY A 297 4.06 -7.13 -12.80
N LEU A 298 3.61 -8.35 -12.57
CA LEU A 298 3.25 -9.33 -13.60
C LEU A 298 1.91 -9.99 -13.26
N ARG A 299 0.96 -9.92 -14.19
CA ARG A 299 -0.34 -10.59 -14.08
C ARG A 299 -0.32 -11.94 -14.77
N ILE A 300 -0.80 -12.97 -14.10
CA ILE A 300 -1.02 -14.31 -14.67
C ILE A 300 -2.51 -14.57 -14.73
N GLY A 301 -2.98 -15.06 -15.89
CA GLY A 301 -4.40 -15.34 -16.13
C GLY A 301 -5.25 -14.08 -16.36
N GLU A 302 -6.52 -14.31 -16.62
CA GLU A 302 -7.52 -13.25 -16.82
C GLU A 302 -8.45 -13.17 -15.60
N PRO A 303 -8.98 -11.98 -15.25
CA PRO A 303 -9.94 -11.81 -14.16
C PRO A 303 -11.11 -12.79 -14.25
N GLY A 304 -11.29 -13.62 -13.20
CA GLY A 304 -12.32 -14.66 -13.13
C GLY A 304 -11.83 -16.08 -13.49
N GLU A 305 -10.59 -16.25 -13.90
CA GLU A 305 -9.97 -17.58 -14.04
C GLU A 305 -9.43 -18.10 -12.70
N ALA A 306 -9.36 -19.41 -12.55
CA ALA A 306 -8.87 -20.04 -11.31
C ALA A 306 -7.36 -19.82 -11.05
N ALA A 307 -6.60 -19.47 -12.09
CA ALA A 307 -5.17 -19.18 -12.02
C ALA A 307 -4.87 -17.67 -12.06
N PHE A 308 -5.89 -16.82 -11.84
CA PHE A 308 -5.70 -15.37 -11.84
C PHE A 308 -4.95 -14.93 -10.59
N ASP A 309 -3.81 -14.28 -10.80
CA ASP A 309 -2.99 -13.73 -9.73
C ASP A 309 -2.13 -12.55 -10.23
N ASP A 310 -1.78 -11.63 -9.34
CA ASP A 310 -0.90 -10.51 -9.61
C ASP A 310 0.38 -10.65 -8.77
N TYR A 311 1.50 -10.85 -9.42
CA TYR A 311 2.81 -10.95 -8.81
C TYR A 311 3.48 -9.59 -8.78
N TYR A 312 3.87 -9.14 -7.60
CA TYR A 312 4.59 -7.89 -7.41
C TYR A 312 5.96 -8.15 -6.81
N THR A 313 6.98 -7.49 -7.33
CA THR A 313 8.35 -7.58 -6.84
C THR A 313 8.86 -6.20 -6.52
N THR A 314 9.59 -6.07 -5.42
CA THR A 314 10.33 -4.85 -5.09
C THR A 314 11.81 -5.15 -4.92
N ARG A 315 12.67 -4.31 -5.51
CA ARG A 315 14.12 -4.36 -5.40
C ARG A 315 14.62 -3.06 -4.82
N LEU A 316 15.22 -3.13 -3.64
CA LEU A 316 15.85 -2.00 -3.00
C LEU A 316 17.34 -1.96 -3.37
N LEU A 317 17.80 -0.88 -4.00
CA LEU A 317 19.14 -0.72 -4.48
C LEU A 317 20.03 -0.14 -3.38
N ILE A 318 21.02 -0.93 -2.93
CA ILE A 318 21.95 -0.57 -1.87
C ILE A 318 23.33 -0.30 -2.49
N PRO A 319 23.77 0.97 -2.52
CA PRO A 319 25.12 1.30 -2.96
C PRO A 319 26.11 0.78 -1.94
N ARG A 320 27.21 0.33 -2.40
CA ARG A 320 28.42 -0.04 -1.66
C ARG A 320 28.24 -0.23 -0.14
N ALA A 321 27.99 -1.46 0.27
CA ALA A 321 27.97 -1.83 1.69
C ALA A 321 29.23 -1.36 2.42
N ALA A 322 29.09 -0.85 3.64
CA ALA A 322 30.22 -0.60 4.51
C ALA A 322 30.91 -1.94 4.83
N THR A 323 32.24 -2.01 4.65
CA THR A 323 33.00 -3.24 4.95
C THR A 323 33.00 -3.50 6.46
N GLY A 324 32.49 -4.67 6.86
CA GLY A 324 32.61 -5.18 8.22
C GLY A 324 31.57 -4.68 9.22
N GLU A 325 30.55 -3.96 8.77
CA GLU A 325 29.39 -3.62 9.59
C GLU A 325 28.13 -4.21 8.93
N PRO A 326 27.18 -4.73 9.73
CA PRO A 326 25.91 -5.21 9.19
C PRO A 326 25.08 -4.06 8.64
N ASN A 327 24.45 -4.26 7.48
CA ASN A 327 23.42 -3.36 6.95
C ASN A 327 22.07 -3.81 7.51
N PRO A 328 21.49 -3.05 8.46
CA PRO A 328 20.26 -3.44 9.12
C PRO A 328 19.02 -3.04 8.32
N TYR A 329 18.00 -3.87 8.40
CA TYR A 329 16.65 -3.65 7.87
C TYR A 329 15.62 -4.09 8.89
N THR A 330 14.43 -3.54 8.78
CA THR A 330 13.24 -4.09 9.42
C THR A 330 12.32 -4.61 8.34
N LEU A 331 11.94 -5.87 8.42
CA LEU A 331 10.89 -6.46 7.59
C LEU A 331 9.60 -6.40 8.38
N TYR A 332 8.57 -5.78 7.85
CA TYR A 332 7.22 -5.85 8.40
C TYR A 332 6.38 -6.78 7.54
N LEU A 333 5.81 -7.82 8.13
CA LEU A 333 4.94 -8.78 7.46
C LEU A 333 3.67 -8.98 8.27
N GLY A 334 2.60 -8.33 7.88
CA GLY A 334 1.40 -8.37 8.71
C GLY A 334 0.22 -7.60 8.14
N PRO A 335 -0.81 -7.39 8.98
CA PRO A 335 -2.03 -6.71 8.56
C PRO A 335 -1.81 -5.22 8.27
N VAL A 336 -2.58 -4.70 7.32
CA VAL A 336 -2.64 -3.26 7.01
C VAL A 336 -3.51 -2.57 8.06
N ASP A 337 -3.00 -2.48 9.28
CA ASP A 337 -3.65 -1.78 10.38
C ASP A 337 -2.73 -0.73 11.00
N LEU A 338 -3.28 0.47 11.19
CA LEU A 338 -2.57 1.61 11.73
C LEU A 338 -1.91 1.33 13.10
N SER A 339 -2.52 0.46 13.93
CA SER A 339 -1.96 0.14 15.26
C SER A 339 -0.65 -0.60 15.20
N PHE A 340 -0.46 -1.39 14.15
CA PHE A 340 0.78 -2.13 13.95
C PHE A 340 1.77 -1.34 13.09
N LEU A 341 1.30 -0.68 12.02
CA LEU A 341 2.18 0.02 11.09
C LEU A 341 2.91 1.21 11.73
N ASP A 342 2.23 1.98 12.58
CA ASP A 342 2.81 3.14 13.27
C ASP A 342 3.96 2.77 14.23
N ASP A 343 4.02 1.53 14.72
CA ASP A 343 5.10 1.06 15.58
C ASP A 343 6.44 0.91 14.84
N TYR A 344 6.39 0.74 13.51
CA TYR A 344 7.57 0.57 12.66
C TYR A 344 7.97 1.85 11.94
N ASP A 345 7.02 2.54 11.32
CA ASP A 345 7.19 3.84 10.69
C ASP A 345 5.84 4.54 10.53
N GLU A 346 5.70 5.78 11.02
CA GLU A 346 4.45 6.56 10.93
C GLU A 346 3.99 6.76 9.47
N SER A 347 4.91 6.72 8.51
CA SER A 347 4.62 6.88 7.09
C SER A 347 4.18 5.57 6.42
N LEU A 348 4.42 4.40 7.02
CA LEU A 348 4.10 3.11 6.41
C LEU A 348 2.58 2.95 6.20
N TYR A 349 1.75 3.64 6.99
CA TYR A 349 0.30 3.69 6.75
C TYR A 349 -0.08 4.36 5.41
N GLU A 350 0.84 5.06 4.77
CA GLU A 350 0.62 5.66 3.45
C GLU A 350 0.49 4.63 2.32
N VAL A 351 0.87 3.38 2.58
CA VAL A 351 0.58 2.23 1.70
C VAL A 351 -0.93 2.04 1.47
N VAL A 352 -1.78 2.55 2.39
CA VAL A 352 -3.24 2.53 2.22
C VAL A 352 -3.65 3.64 1.26
N ASP A 353 -4.22 3.24 0.12
CA ASP A 353 -4.71 4.16 -0.90
C ASP A 353 -6.07 4.75 -0.50
N TYR A 354 -6.08 6.01 -0.10
CA TYR A 354 -7.30 6.78 0.15
C TYR A 354 -7.83 7.52 -1.10
N GLY A 355 -7.20 7.31 -2.28
CA GLY A 355 -7.62 7.88 -3.55
C GLY A 355 -7.54 9.40 -3.60
N PHE A 356 -8.27 9.98 -4.58
CA PHE A 356 -8.33 11.43 -4.72
C PHE A 356 -8.87 12.10 -3.44
N GLY A 357 -8.09 13.03 -2.88
CA GLY A 357 -8.41 13.69 -1.62
C GLY A 357 -7.81 13.01 -0.38
N ALA A 358 -6.83 12.14 -0.55
CA ALA A 358 -6.13 11.43 0.53
C ALA A 358 -5.61 12.39 1.63
N PHE A 359 -5.18 13.59 1.28
CA PHE A 359 -4.75 14.64 2.22
C PHE A 359 -5.83 15.00 3.26
N MET A 360 -7.12 14.79 2.95
CA MET A 360 -8.25 15.08 3.84
C MET A 360 -8.86 13.80 4.43
N THR A 361 -8.97 12.74 3.64
CA THR A 361 -9.59 11.48 4.04
C THR A 361 -8.68 10.63 4.92
N ARG A 362 -7.37 10.60 4.65
CA ARG A 362 -6.38 9.87 5.45
C ARG A 362 -6.28 10.38 6.89
N PRO A 363 -6.12 11.69 7.19
CA PRO A 363 -6.13 12.18 8.57
C PRO A 363 -7.45 11.88 9.29
N LEU A 364 -8.58 11.94 8.59
CA LEU A 364 -9.88 11.64 9.17
C LEU A 364 -9.99 10.14 9.54
N ALA A 365 -9.49 9.25 8.70
CA ALA A 365 -9.41 7.83 9.00
C ALA A 365 -8.46 7.56 10.17
N LYS A 366 -7.22 8.13 10.13
CA LYS A 366 -6.17 7.91 11.12
C LYS A 366 -6.52 8.46 12.50
N TYR A 367 -7.01 9.70 12.58
CA TYR A 367 -7.17 10.42 13.86
C TYR A 367 -8.60 10.44 14.40
N VAL A 368 -9.60 10.06 13.61
CA VAL A 368 -11.00 10.07 14.04
C VAL A 368 -11.64 8.68 13.96
N ILE A 369 -11.63 8.06 12.77
CA ILE A 369 -12.39 6.81 12.56
C ILE A 369 -11.71 5.65 13.31
N ALA A 370 -10.44 5.37 13.02
CA ALA A 370 -9.73 4.24 13.62
C ALA A 370 -9.69 4.28 15.15
N PRO A 371 -9.37 5.42 15.83
CA PRO A 371 -9.40 5.49 17.29
C PRO A 371 -10.77 5.23 17.90
N VAL A 372 -11.85 5.72 17.25
CA VAL A 372 -13.23 5.48 17.75
C VAL A 372 -13.61 4.01 17.61
N PHE A 373 -13.25 3.38 16.48
CA PHE A 373 -13.49 1.96 16.26
C PHE A 373 -12.73 1.09 17.29
N ARG A 374 -11.46 1.39 17.56
CA ARG A 374 -10.68 0.70 18.58
C ARG A 374 -11.27 0.89 19.98
N LEU A 375 -11.61 2.14 20.33
CA LEU A 375 -12.22 2.44 21.62
C LEU A 375 -13.52 1.63 21.84
N PHE A 376 -14.40 1.58 20.84
CA PHE A 376 -15.63 0.79 20.96
C PHE A 376 -15.34 -0.71 20.93
N GLY A 377 -14.40 -1.18 20.09
CA GLY A 377 -13.99 -2.58 20.02
C GLY A 377 -13.43 -3.11 21.34
N THR A 378 -12.82 -2.26 22.18
CA THR A 378 -12.36 -2.66 23.52
C THR A 378 -13.51 -3.11 24.45
N PHE A 379 -14.72 -2.54 24.27
CA PHE A 379 -15.88 -2.82 25.13
C PHE A 379 -16.94 -3.68 24.47
N ILE A 380 -16.94 -3.73 23.13
CA ILE A 380 -17.99 -4.34 22.32
C ILE A 380 -17.36 -5.38 21.40
N PRO A 381 -17.59 -6.67 21.63
CA PRO A 381 -16.94 -7.74 20.86
C PRO A 381 -17.45 -7.86 19.40
N SER A 382 -18.59 -7.23 19.05
CA SER A 382 -19.16 -7.29 17.70
C SER A 382 -18.91 -5.99 16.94
N TYR A 383 -18.10 -6.03 15.89
CA TYR A 383 -17.82 -4.88 15.03
C TYR A 383 -19.08 -4.40 14.27
N GLY A 384 -20.05 -5.26 13.96
CA GLY A 384 -21.34 -4.83 13.41
C GLY A 384 -22.10 -3.87 14.32
N VAL A 385 -22.07 -4.11 15.66
CA VAL A 385 -22.64 -3.17 16.65
C VAL A 385 -21.82 -1.89 16.71
N VAL A 386 -20.48 -1.99 16.65
CA VAL A 386 -19.58 -0.82 16.62
C VAL A 386 -19.89 0.07 15.43
N ILE A 387 -20.13 -0.48 14.24
CA ILE A 387 -20.52 0.26 13.02
C ILE A 387 -21.81 1.04 13.25
N ILE A 388 -22.82 0.39 13.84
CA ILE A 388 -24.13 1.06 14.14
C ILE A 388 -23.94 2.20 15.14
N LEU A 389 -23.19 1.98 16.23
CA LEU A 389 -22.94 3.01 17.23
C LEU A 389 -22.13 4.17 16.67
N PHE A 390 -21.14 3.89 15.83
CA PHE A 390 -20.38 4.91 15.11
C PHE A 390 -21.29 5.73 14.18
N ALA A 391 -22.19 5.08 13.43
CA ALA A 391 -23.14 5.78 12.57
C ALA A 391 -24.08 6.70 13.38
N ILE A 392 -24.51 6.25 14.56
CA ILE A 392 -25.31 7.06 15.49
C ILE A 392 -24.51 8.26 16.00
N LEU A 393 -23.26 8.03 16.43
CA LEU A 393 -22.33 9.07 16.91
C LEU A 393 -22.14 10.16 15.85
N ILE A 394 -21.83 9.79 14.60
CA ILE A 394 -21.69 10.74 13.49
C ILE A 394 -22.97 11.51 13.23
N LYS A 395 -24.15 10.86 13.27
CA LYS A 395 -25.45 11.54 13.13
C LYS A 395 -25.70 12.56 14.24
N ILE A 396 -25.37 12.23 15.49
CA ILE A 396 -25.51 13.14 16.63
C ILE A 396 -24.56 14.34 16.45
N LEU A 397 -23.31 14.10 16.09
CA LEU A 397 -22.28 15.13 15.87
C LEU A 397 -22.68 16.10 14.76
N LEU A 398 -23.21 15.57 13.64
CA LEU A 398 -23.62 16.37 12.49
C LEU A 398 -25.07 16.93 12.61
N TYR A 399 -25.81 16.57 13.68
CA TYR A 399 -27.21 16.99 13.85
C TYR A 399 -27.42 18.51 13.81
N PRO A 400 -26.59 19.36 14.50
CA PRO A 400 -26.81 20.80 14.45
C PRO A 400 -26.69 21.38 13.03
N LEU A 401 -25.77 20.82 12.23
CA LEU A 401 -25.54 21.21 10.85
C LEU A 401 -26.70 20.78 9.94
N THR A 402 -27.08 19.51 10.03
CA THR A 402 -28.19 18.94 9.25
C THR A 402 -29.53 19.58 9.61
N LYS A 403 -29.77 19.92 10.87
CA LYS A 403 -30.99 20.64 11.29
C LYS A 403 -31.11 22.01 10.60
N SER A 404 -30.02 22.74 10.46
CA SER A 404 -30.00 24.02 9.74
C SER A 404 -30.31 23.83 8.26
N ALA A 405 -29.78 22.80 7.62
CA ALA A 405 -30.07 22.47 6.23
C ALA A 405 -31.51 22.07 5.99
N TYR A 406 -32.07 21.20 6.84
CA TYR A 406 -33.48 20.83 6.74
C TYR A 406 -34.40 22.04 6.85
N ARG A 407 -34.11 22.99 7.75
CA ARG A 407 -34.87 24.24 7.85
C ARG A 407 -34.74 25.10 6.59
N SER A 408 -33.58 25.20 5.99
CA SER A 408 -33.38 25.93 4.74
C SER A 408 -34.10 25.26 3.57
N THR A 409 -34.06 23.94 3.47
CA THR A 409 -34.77 23.16 2.45
C THR A 409 -36.27 23.26 2.61
N ALA A 410 -36.78 23.22 3.85
CA ALA A 410 -38.22 23.40 4.12
C ALA A 410 -38.72 24.79 3.67
N LYS A 411 -37.98 25.86 4.02
CA LYS A 411 -38.28 27.22 3.55
C LYS A 411 -38.23 27.34 2.02
N MET A 412 -37.28 26.68 1.37
CA MET A 412 -37.21 26.65 -0.10
C MET A 412 -38.42 25.94 -0.72
N ARG A 413 -38.94 24.89 -0.08
CA ARG A 413 -40.11 24.16 -0.52
C ARG A 413 -41.39 25.04 -0.41
N ASP A 414 -41.50 25.82 0.65
CA ASP A 414 -42.59 26.78 0.84
C ASP A 414 -42.64 27.89 -0.23
N LEU A 415 -41.46 28.23 -0.80
CA LEU A 415 -41.35 29.21 -1.88
C LEU A 415 -41.58 28.64 -3.28
N GLN A 416 -41.77 27.33 -3.42
CA GLN A 416 -41.94 26.68 -4.72
C GLN A 416 -43.07 27.26 -5.59
N PRO A 417 -44.27 27.57 -5.03
CA PRO A 417 -45.34 28.22 -5.81
C PRO A 417 -44.97 29.60 -6.31
N GLU A 418 -44.25 30.43 -5.52
CA GLU A 418 -43.78 31.75 -5.93
C GLU A 418 -42.69 31.64 -7.02
N MET A 419 -41.84 30.63 -6.92
CA MET A 419 -40.83 30.33 -7.94
C MET A 419 -41.45 29.88 -9.28
N THR A 420 -42.52 29.09 -9.22
CA THR A 420 -43.27 28.66 -10.42
C THR A 420 -43.93 29.87 -11.09
N ALA A 421 -44.61 30.73 -10.32
CA ALA A 421 -45.21 31.96 -10.83
C ALA A 421 -44.16 32.91 -11.48
N LEU A 422 -42.94 33.00 -10.90
CA LEU A 422 -41.82 33.77 -11.50
C LEU A 422 -41.34 33.17 -12.81
N LYS A 423 -41.30 31.83 -12.93
CA LYS A 423 -40.95 31.14 -14.17
C LYS A 423 -41.97 31.39 -15.28
N GLU A 424 -43.26 31.33 -14.94
CA GLU A 424 -44.35 31.62 -15.87
C GLU A 424 -44.38 33.09 -16.29
N LYS A 425 -43.96 34.00 -15.41
CA LYS A 425 -43.96 35.45 -15.69
C LYS A 425 -42.84 35.87 -16.63
N TYR A 426 -41.71 35.15 -16.66
CA TYR A 426 -40.55 35.49 -17.49
C TYR A 426 -40.08 34.26 -18.30
N PRO A 427 -40.93 33.68 -19.18
CA PRO A 427 -40.61 32.42 -19.90
C PRO A 427 -39.44 32.57 -20.87
N ASP A 428 -39.33 33.75 -21.50
CA ASP A 428 -38.37 34.02 -22.59
C ASP A 428 -37.11 34.77 -22.09
N ASP A 429 -37.03 35.12 -20.81
CA ASP A 429 -35.91 35.88 -20.27
C ASP A 429 -35.29 35.15 -19.05
N PRO A 430 -34.38 34.18 -19.30
CA PRO A 430 -33.73 33.40 -18.23
C PRO A 430 -32.88 34.25 -17.28
N GLN A 431 -32.33 35.36 -17.76
CA GLN A 431 -31.50 36.26 -16.97
C GLN A 431 -32.34 37.00 -15.93
N LYS A 432 -33.46 37.54 -16.35
CA LYS A 432 -34.43 38.25 -15.47
C LYS A 432 -35.12 37.28 -14.51
N GLN A 433 -35.38 36.04 -14.95
CA GLN A 433 -35.88 34.99 -14.11
C GLN A 433 -34.94 34.70 -12.95
N GLN A 434 -33.64 34.54 -13.24
CA GLN A 434 -32.62 34.29 -12.23
C GLN A 434 -32.42 35.45 -11.26
N GLU A 435 -32.43 36.69 -11.77
CA GLU A 435 -32.33 37.90 -10.97
C GLU A 435 -33.51 37.99 -9.97
N GLN A 436 -34.73 37.78 -10.47
CA GLN A 436 -35.95 37.83 -9.61
C GLN A 436 -36.00 36.66 -8.62
N MET A 437 -35.53 35.47 -8.99
CA MET A 437 -35.37 34.35 -8.04
C MET A 437 -34.36 34.67 -6.94
N MET A 438 -33.20 35.25 -7.26
CA MET A 438 -32.22 35.65 -6.26
C MET A 438 -32.77 36.75 -5.34
N LYS A 439 -33.58 37.68 -5.88
CA LYS A 439 -34.26 38.71 -5.12
C LYS A 439 -35.28 38.07 -4.17
N LEU A 440 -36.12 37.15 -4.66
CA LEU A 440 -37.08 36.40 -3.84
C LEU A 440 -36.40 35.69 -2.67
N TYR A 441 -35.31 34.97 -2.90
CA TYR A 441 -34.55 34.31 -1.83
C TYR A 441 -34.04 35.31 -0.78
N ARG A 442 -33.51 36.47 -1.21
CA ARG A 442 -33.02 37.51 -0.32
C ARG A 442 -34.18 38.13 0.50
N ASP A 443 -35.28 38.46 -0.14
CA ASP A 443 -36.43 39.09 0.51
C ASP A 443 -37.11 38.14 1.53
N ARG A 444 -37.06 36.83 1.28
CA ARG A 444 -37.62 35.81 2.19
C ARG A 444 -36.57 35.28 3.20
N GLY A 445 -35.32 35.79 3.17
CA GLY A 445 -34.26 35.36 4.08
C GLY A 445 -33.89 33.88 3.94
N VAL A 446 -33.96 33.35 2.72
CA VAL A 446 -33.65 31.94 2.42
C VAL A 446 -32.32 31.89 1.67
N ASN A 447 -31.38 31.11 2.22
CA ASN A 447 -30.10 30.85 1.56
C ASN A 447 -30.22 29.57 0.73
N PRO A 448 -30.15 29.62 -0.61
CA PRO A 448 -30.22 28.42 -1.46
C PRO A 448 -29.06 27.46 -1.25
N LEU A 449 -27.88 27.94 -0.82
CA LEU A 449 -26.72 27.13 -0.51
C LEU A 449 -26.81 26.45 0.88
N GLY A 450 -27.73 26.92 1.75
CA GLY A 450 -27.86 26.38 3.11
C GLY A 450 -28.30 24.92 3.16
N GLY A 451 -29.00 24.45 2.12
CA GLY A 451 -29.45 23.06 2.00
C GLY A 451 -28.35 22.06 1.58
N CYS A 452 -27.41 22.47 0.73
CA CYS A 452 -26.36 21.58 0.21
C CYS A 452 -25.05 21.64 1.03
N LEU A 453 -24.83 22.68 1.82
CA LEU A 453 -23.59 22.85 2.62
C LEU A 453 -23.28 21.65 3.54
N PRO A 454 -24.25 21.06 4.26
CA PRO A 454 -23.98 19.87 5.06
C PRO A 454 -23.52 18.66 4.22
N LEU A 455 -24.07 18.49 3.03
CA LEU A 455 -23.69 17.40 2.14
C LEU A 455 -22.22 17.55 1.70
N LEU A 456 -21.82 18.78 1.35
CA LEU A 456 -20.41 19.07 0.98
C LEU A 456 -19.45 18.80 2.14
N LEU A 457 -19.83 19.16 3.36
CA LEU A 457 -19.00 18.90 4.55
C LEU A 457 -19.00 17.43 4.96
N GLN A 458 -20.09 16.71 4.70
CA GLN A 458 -20.22 15.29 5.02
C GLN A 458 -19.51 14.39 3.99
N TYR A 459 -19.32 14.86 2.75
CA TYR A 459 -18.75 14.06 1.67
C TYR A 459 -17.35 13.49 1.99
N PRO A 460 -16.40 14.25 2.54
CA PRO A 460 -15.11 13.72 2.98
C PRO A 460 -15.22 12.62 4.04
N ILE A 461 -16.19 12.76 4.97
CA ILE A 461 -16.42 11.77 6.02
C ILE A 461 -16.91 10.46 5.42
N ILE A 462 -17.84 10.55 4.46
CA ILE A 462 -18.40 9.38 3.77
C ILE A 462 -17.31 8.66 2.97
N ILE A 463 -16.47 9.41 2.23
CA ILE A 463 -15.36 8.81 1.47
C ILE A 463 -14.34 8.15 2.42
N ALA A 464 -13.97 8.84 3.50
CA ALA A 464 -13.04 8.30 4.48
C ALA A 464 -13.56 7.02 5.13
N LEU A 465 -14.85 6.97 5.48
CA LEU A 465 -15.51 5.77 6.00
C LEU A 465 -15.53 4.64 4.98
N TRP A 466 -15.90 4.94 3.75
CA TRP A 466 -15.95 3.95 2.68
C TRP A 466 -14.57 3.32 2.44
N ARG A 467 -13.53 4.16 2.32
CA ARG A 467 -12.15 3.68 2.16
C ARG A 467 -11.63 2.94 3.39
N PHE A 468 -11.98 3.41 4.59
CA PHE A 468 -11.62 2.73 5.83
C PHE A 468 -12.21 1.31 5.85
N PHE A 469 -13.50 1.14 5.56
CA PHE A 469 -14.11 -0.18 5.56
C PHE A 469 -13.60 -1.09 4.45
N GLN A 470 -13.27 -0.56 3.27
CA GLN A 470 -12.69 -1.38 2.19
C GLN A 470 -11.33 -1.98 2.54
N ASN A 471 -10.53 -1.31 3.38
CA ASN A 471 -9.17 -1.73 3.73
C ASN A 471 -9.03 -2.19 5.19
N SER A 472 -10.10 -2.18 5.98
CA SER A 472 -9.99 -2.48 7.42
C SER A 472 -9.98 -3.97 7.70
N ILE A 473 -8.87 -4.45 8.24
CA ILE A 473 -8.74 -5.83 8.75
C ILE A 473 -9.71 -6.12 9.91
N LEU A 474 -10.18 -5.07 10.63
CA LEU A 474 -11.05 -5.20 11.80
C LEU A 474 -12.43 -5.77 11.51
N ILE A 475 -12.90 -5.72 10.28
CA ILE A 475 -14.21 -6.25 9.88
C ILE A 475 -14.08 -7.54 9.06
N ARG A 476 -12.85 -7.97 8.76
CA ARG A 476 -12.56 -9.18 8.00
C ARG A 476 -12.94 -10.42 8.81
N GLN A 477 -13.75 -11.29 8.21
CA GLN A 477 -14.28 -12.52 8.83
C GLN A 477 -15.14 -12.29 10.10
N GLU A 478 -15.59 -11.06 10.34
CA GLU A 478 -16.48 -10.73 11.44
C GLU A 478 -17.94 -10.94 11.06
N SER A 479 -18.66 -11.74 11.83
CA SER A 479 -20.06 -12.03 11.58
C SER A 479 -21.00 -11.03 12.25
N PHE A 480 -22.10 -10.68 11.57
CA PHE A 480 -23.15 -9.85 12.17
C PHE A 480 -24.52 -10.16 11.60
N LEU A 481 -25.48 -10.52 12.46
CA LEU A 481 -26.85 -10.92 12.11
C LEU A 481 -26.87 -12.07 11.10
N TRP A 482 -27.20 -11.79 9.84
CA TRP A 482 -27.25 -12.78 8.74
C TRP A 482 -25.97 -12.80 7.90
N ALA A 483 -25.09 -11.81 8.03
CA ALA A 483 -23.83 -11.76 7.34
C ALA A 483 -22.81 -12.62 8.08
N ASN A 484 -22.22 -13.58 7.38
CA ASN A 484 -21.16 -14.44 7.94
C ASN A 484 -19.83 -13.69 7.99
N ASP A 485 -19.61 -12.77 7.06
CA ASP A 485 -18.42 -11.94 6.94
C ASP A 485 -18.81 -10.52 6.49
N LEU A 486 -18.48 -9.51 7.31
CA LEU A 486 -18.78 -8.10 7.00
C LEU A 486 -17.88 -7.54 5.89
N SER A 487 -16.82 -8.21 5.51
CA SER A 487 -15.88 -7.81 4.47
C SER A 487 -16.13 -8.47 3.12
N ALA A 488 -16.94 -9.51 3.08
CA ALA A 488 -17.24 -10.30 1.89
C ALA A 488 -18.65 -10.04 1.34
N PRO A 489 -18.90 -10.25 0.04
CA PRO A 489 -20.24 -10.23 -0.52
C PRO A 489 -21.11 -11.34 0.09
N ASP A 490 -22.28 -10.99 0.63
CA ASP A 490 -23.22 -11.95 1.18
C ASP A 490 -24.36 -12.22 0.16
N PRO A 491 -24.35 -13.36 -0.56
CA PRO A 491 -25.37 -13.68 -1.55
C PRO A 491 -26.67 -14.09 -0.85
N VAL A 492 -27.51 -13.12 -0.49
CA VAL A 492 -28.82 -13.36 0.15
C VAL A 492 -29.79 -14.07 -0.80
N LEU A 493 -29.59 -13.98 -2.11
CA LEU A 493 -30.44 -14.59 -3.13
C LEU A 493 -29.64 -14.94 -4.40
N HIS A 494 -29.52 -16.23 -4.70
CA HIS A 494 -29.07 -16.70 -6.00
C HIS A 494 -30.25 -16.64 -6.99
N LEU A 495 -30.32 -15.62 -7.82
CA LEU A 495 -31.25 -15.59 -8.94
C LEU A 495 -30.62 -16.36 -10.10
N PRO A 496 -31.25 -17.42 -10.62
CA PRO A 496 -30.76 -18.11 -11.80
C PRO A 496 -31.09 -17.24 -13.03
N PHE A 497 -30.11 -16.49 -13.51
CA PHE A 497 -30.18 -15.81 -14.80
C PHE A 497 -29.35 -16.58 -15.81
#